data_20bac795671d1f3d236728669a00e5b3
#
_entry.id   20bac795671d1f3d236728669a00e5b3
#
_cell.length_a   1.000
_cell.length_b   1.000
_cell.length_c   1.000
_cell.angle_alpha   90.00
_cell.angle_beta   90.00
_cell.angle_gamma   90.00
#
_symmetry.space_group_name_H-M   'P 1'
#
loop_
_entity.id
_entity.type
_entity.pdbx_description
1 polymer ?
#
loop_
_entity_poly.entity_id
_entity_poly.type
_entity_poly.pdbx_seq_one_letter_code
_entity_poly.pdbx_strand_id
1 'polypeptide(L)'
;LLPFGGEADLYLVAARYKKQPRLFFVHGNSEGISWKAAPGMGLRATATGTLKLDSVHVDSDAMLGDDTFNYQAFIDLGQLHWCALAIGACQAALDYLIPYVNEREAFGEPISHRQSVAFMVANIGIEMESMRLMTWRATALAEMGKPFHRETYLAHVLCADKAMEIGTNAVQLLGGHGFTKEHPAERWYRDLRVLACVNSGLHL
;
A
#
# COMPACT_ATOMS: atom_id res chain seq x y z
N LEU A 1 9.51 -7.80 1.75
CA LEU A 1 8.23 -8.47 1.62
C LEU A 1 7.87 -8.57 0.15
N LEU A 2 7.63 -9.79 -0.32
CA LEU A 2 7.21 -10.08 -1.68
C LEU A 2 5.86 -10.80 -1.63
N PRO A 3 4.79 -10.28 -2.27
CA PRO A 3 3.52 -10.98 -2.36
C PRO A 3 3.62 -12.15 -3.34
N PHE A 4 2.86 -13.23 -3.08
CA PHE A 4 2.74 -14.44 -3.91
C PHE A 4 4.07 -15.12 -4.29
N GLY A 5 5.13 -14.86 -3.54
CA GLY A 5 6.47 -15.25 -3.92
C GLY A 5 6.72 -16.75 -4.01
N GLY A 6 5.94 -17.58 -3.32
CA GLY A 6 6.08 -19.04 -3.38
C GLY A 6 5.40 -19.71 -4.58
N GLU A 7 4.52 -18.97 -5.29
CA GLU A 7 3.66 -19.51 -6.35
C GLU A 7 3.83 -18.77 -7.69
N ALA A 8 4.72 -17.77 -7.74
CA ALA A 8 4.90 -16.98 -8.96
C ALA A 8 5.73 -17.76 -9.99
N ASP A 9 5.23 -17.79 -11.23
CA ASP A 9 5.96 -18.36 -12.38
C ASP A 9 7.10 -17.45 -12.82
N LEU A 10 6.97 -16.12 -12.56
CA LEU A 10 7.90 -15.10 -12.98
C LEU A 10 8.07 -14.04 -11.90
N TYR A 11 9.31 -13.68 -11.59
CA TYR A 11 9.66 -12.59 -10.70
C TYR A 11 10.25 -11.42 -11.48
N LEU A 12 9.89 -10.21 -11.07
CA LEU A 12 10.59 -9.00 -11.49
C LEU A 12 11.57 -8.60 -10.38
N VAL A 13 12.86 -8.75 -10.65
CA VAL A 13 13.93 -8.57 -9.67
C VAL A 13 14.72 -7.32 -9.97
N ALA A 14 14.87 -6.45 -8.97
CA ALA A 14 15.75 -5.30 -9.03
C ALA A 14 17.19 -5.70 -8.68
N ALA A 15 18.15 -5.34 -9.52
CA ALA A 15 19.56 -5.60 -9.30
C ALA A 15 20.44 -4.51 -9.93
N ARG A 16 21.70 -4.43 -9.48
CA ARG A 16 22.69 -3.53 -10.09
C ARG A 16 23.39 -4.23 -11.26
N TYR A 17 23.26 -3.66 -12.45
CA TYR A 17 23.99 -4.06 -13.63
C TYR A 17 24.83 -2.91 -14.14
N LYS A 18 26.16 -3.12 -14.32
CA LYS A 18 27.10 -2.07 -14.72
C LYS A 18 26.99 -0.79 -13.84
N LYS A 19 26.81 -0.97 -12.53
CA LYS A 19 26.62 0.09 -11.52
C LYS A 19 25.30 0.87 -11.63
N GLN A 20 24.38 0.49 -12.52
CA GLN A 20 23.07 1.10 -12.68
C GLN A 20 21.98 0.16 -12.16
N PRO A 21 20.93 0.67 -11.53
CA PRO A 21 19.77 -0.15 -11.16
C PRO A 21 19.03 -0.61 -12.43
N ARG A 22 18.68 -1.89 -12.50
CA ARG A 22 17.94 -2.51 -13.59
C ARG A 22 16.94 -3.51 -13.02
N LEU A 23 15.97 -3.86 -13.84
CA LEU A 23 14.99 -4.90 -13.56
C LEU A 23 15.24 -6.11 -14.46
N PHE A 24 15.07 -7.30 -13.90
CA PHE A 24 15.25 -8.56 -14.61
C PHE A 24 14.05 -9.46 -14.41
N PHE A 25 13.62 -10.12 -15.46
CA PHE A 25 12.68 -11.21 -15.35
C PHE A 25 13.43 -12.49 -14.94
N VAL A 26 12.94 -13.12 -13.88
CA VAL A 26 13.51 -14.36 -13.34
C VAL A 26 12.42 -15.40 -13.23
N HIS A 27 12.57 -16.53 -13.91
CA HIS A 27 11.60 -17.62 -13.85
C HIS A 27 11.57 -18.24 -12.43
N GLY A 28 10.36 -18.54 -11.94
CA GLY A 28 10.16 -19.07 -10.59
C GLY A 28 10.78 -20.45 -10.35
N ASN A 29 11.02 -21.20 -11.41
CA ASN A 29 11.69 -22.52 -11.38
C ASN A 29 13.21 -22.46 -11.64
N SER A 30 13.82 -21.26 -11.68
CA SER A 30 15.27 -21.13 -11.87
C SER A 30 16.03 -21.75 -10.72
N GLU A 31 17.15 -22.41 -11.04
CA GLU A 31 18.06 -22.95 -10.02
C GLU A 31 18.59 -21.81 -9.15
N GLY A 32 18.73 -22.06 -7.84
CA GLY A 32 19.19 -21.05 -6.87
C GLY A 32 18.08 -20.20 -6.26
N ILE A 33 16.82 -20.39 -6.64
CA ILE A 33 15.68 -19.74 -6.00
C ILE A 33 15.20 -20.55 -4.79
N SER A 34 14.99 -19.87 -3.68
CA SER A 34 14.29 -20.43 -2.53
C SER A 34 13.34 -19.42 -1.91
N TRP A 35 12.21 -19.89 -1.42
CA TRP A 35 11.15 -19.11 -0.82
C TRP A 35 10.95 -19.49 0.64
N LYS A 36 10.71 -18.48 1.48
CA LYS A 36 10.32 -18.67 2.88
C LYS A 36 9.13 -17.78 3.20
N ALA A 37 8.03 -18.38 3.65
CA ALA A 37 6.87 -17.63 4.10
C ALA A 37 7.24 -16.70 5.26
N ALA A 38 6.75 -15.46 5.21
CA ALA A 38 6.88 -14.46 6.25
C ALA A 38 5.50 -13.76 6.43
N PRO A 39 4.54 -14.45 7.07
CA PRO A 39 3.18 -13.95 7.20
C PRO A 39 3.17 -12.66 8.01
N GLY A 40 2.57 -11.61 7.44
CA GLY A 40 2.39 -10.31 8.07
C GLY A 40 1.05 -10.18 8.79
N MET A 41 0.87 -9.07 9.51
CA MET A 41 -0.40 -8.72 10.13
C MET A 41 -1.47 -8.39 9.08
N GLY A 42 -1.13 -7.60 8.07
CA GLY A 42 -1.99 -7.20 6.95
C GLY A 42 -1.64 -7.90 5.64
N LEU A 43 -2.46 -7.67 4.63
CA LEU A 43 -2.38 -8.28 3.29
C LEU A 43 -2.22 -9.81 3.34
N ARG A 44 -2.96 -10.47 4.22
CA ARG A 44 -2.82 -11.92 4.45
C ARG A 44 -3.11 -12.77 3.21
N ALA A 45 -4.00 -12.29 2.34
CA ALA A 45 -4.34 -12.95 1.09
C ALA A 45 -3.20 -12.95 0.06
N THR A 46 -2.16 -12.12 0.26
CA THR A 46 -1.03 -12.03 -0.67
C THR A 46 0.08 -13.03 -0.38
N ALA A 47 -0.07 -13.90 0.59
CA ALA A 47 0.92 -14.94 0.94
C ALA A 47 2.37 -14.39 0.94
N THR A 48 2.60 -13.34 1.73
CA THR A 48 3.90 -12.65 1.76
C THR A 48 5.04 -13.54 2.26
N GLY A 49 6.23 -13.31 1.75
CA GLY A 49 7.41 -14.04 2.17
C GLY A 49 8.72 -13.39 1.72
N THR A 50 9.80 -14.13 1.87
CA THR A 50 11.15 -13.74 1.48
C THR A 50 11.63 -14.65 0.37
N LEU A 51 12.03 -14.07 -0.75
CA LEU A 51 12.71 -14.74 -1.85
C LEU A 51 14.22 -14.62 -1.64
N LYS A 52 14.92 -15.75 -1.66
CA LYS A 52 16.37 -15.79 -1.70
C LYS A 52 16.80 -16.21 -3.11
N LEU A 53 17.72 -15.46 -3.68
CA LEU A 53 18.38 -15.72 -4.95
C LEU A 53 19.85 -16.03 -4.67
N ASP A 54 20.30 -17.22 -5.00
CA ASP A 54 21.66 -17.68 -4.77
C ASP A 54 22.27 -18.12 -6.10
N SER A 55 23.13 -17.27 -6.66
CA SER A 55 23.82 -17.52 -7.92
C SER A 55 22.85 -17.81 -9.10
N VAL A 56 21.67 -17.21 -9.08
CA VAL A 56 20.68 -17.38 -10.17
C VAL A 56 21.21 -16.75 -11.43
N HIS A 57 21.27 -17.54 -12.50
CA HIS A 57 21.69 -17.07 -13.80
C HIS A 57 20.49 -16.60 -14.62
N VAL A 58 20.64 -15.46 -15.29
CA VAL A 58 19.63 -14.91 -16.21
C VAL A 58 20.29 -14.51 -17.52
N ASP A 59 19.60 -14.73 -18.62
CA ASP A 59 20.07 -14.33 -19.95
C ASP A 59 20.00 -12.81 -20.14
N SER A 60 20.72 -12.30 -21.12
CA SER A 60 20.80 -10.85 -21.40
C SER A 60 19.46 -10.25 -21.84
N ASP A 61 18.57 -11.04 -22.42
CA ASP A 61 17.23 -10.67 -22.85
C ASP A 61 16.20 -10.63 -21.72
N ALA A 62 16.56 -11.15 -20.55
CA ALA A 62 15.75 -11.04 -19.35
C ALA A 62 15.74 -9.64 -18.72
N MET A 63 16.60 -8.73 -19.18
CA MET A 63 16.64 -7.36 -18.68
C MET A 63 15.48 -6.54 -19.22
N LEU A 64 14.71 -5.92 -18.34
CA LEU A 64 13.61 -5.03 -18.70
C LEU A 64 14.13 -3.66 -19.11
N GLY A 65 13.76 -3.25 -20.32
CA GLY A 65 14.11 -1.95 -20.88
C GLY A 65 15.52 -1.89 -21.42
N ASP A 66 15.84 -0.75 -22.00
CA ASP A 66 17.14 -0.41 -22.58
C ASP A 66 17.88 0.63 -21.73
N ASP A 67 18.89 1.29 -22.29
CA ASP A 67 19.67 2.31 -21.60
C ASP A 67 18.86 3.59 -21.29
N THR A 68 17.68 3.76 -21.86
CA THR A 68 16.77 4.88 -21.61
C THR A 68 15.78 4.60 -20.46
N PHE A 69 15.75 3.36 -19.94
CA PHE A 69 14.82 2.96 -18.89
C PHE A 69 15.03 3.78 -17.61
N ASN A 70 13.99 4.50 -17.21
CA ASN A 70 13.98 5.32 -16.00
C ASN A 70 13.53 4.50 -14.79
N TYR A 71 14.49 3.91 -14.08
CA TYR A 71 14.23 3.11 -12.88
C TYR A 71 13.50 3.90 -11.79
N GLN A 72 13.88 5.19 -11.56
CA GLN A 72 13.24 6.01 -10.54
C GLN A 72 11.76 6.26 -10.87
N ALA A 73 11.44 6.56 -12.11
CA ALA A 73 10.05 6.73 -12.53
C ALA A 73 9.22 5.44 -12.34
N PHE A 74 9.81 4.26 -12.56
CA PHE A 74 9.15 2.98 -12.28
C PHE A 74 8.82 2.83 -10.79
N ILE A 75 9.76 3.15 -9.90
CA ILE A 75 9.55 3.11 -8.44
C ILE A 75 8.46 4.11 -8.04
N ASP A 76 8.52 5.33 -8.55
CA ASP A 76 7.57 6.40 -8.23
C ASP A 76 6.13 6.02 -8.66
N LEU A 77 5.96 5.45 -9.84
CA LEU A 77 4.66 4.93 -10.29
C LEU A 77 4.16 3.81 -9.38
N GLY A 78 5.02 2.90 -8.95
CA GLY A 78 4.69 1.86 -7.98
C GLY A 78 4.19 2.45 -6.65
N GLN A 79 4.83 3.50 -6.15
CA GLN A 79 4.39 4.20 -4.93
C GLN A 79 3.02 4.86 -5.11
N LEU A 80 2.76 5.50 -6.25
CA LEU A 80 1.45 6.10 -6.56
C LEU A 80 0.33 5.06 -6.63
N HIS A 81 0.60 3.86 -7.17
CA HIS A 81 -0.36 2.76 -7.16
C HIS A 81 -0.74 2.34 -5.73
N TRP A 82 0.25 2.22 -4.85
CA TRP A 82 -0.01 1.91 -3.44
C TRP A 82 -0.81 3.01 -2.73
N CYS A 83 -0.52 4.29 -3.01
CA CYS A 83 -1.32 5.40 -2.50
C CYS A 83 -2.78 5.31 -2.96
N ALA A 84 -3.01 5.00 -4.25
CA ALA A 84 -4.36 4.85 -4.78
C ALA A 84 -5.13 3.70 -4.11
N LEU A 85 -4.48 2.54 -3.89
CA LEU A 85 -5.07 1.42 -3.16
C LEU A 85 -5.44 1.78 -1.72
N ALA A 86 -4.55 2.49 -1.03
CA ALA A 86 -4.81 2.95 0.34
C ALA A 86 -5.98 3.93 0.42
N ILE A 87 -6.06 4.89 -0.51
CA ILE A 87 -7.17 5.85 -0.59
C ILE A 87 -8.49 5.10 -0.83
N GLY A 88 -8.51 4.10 -1.70
CA GLY A 88 -9.70 3.26 -1.92
C GLY A 88 -10.15 2.53 -0.66
N ALA A 89 -9.23 1.98 0.12
CA ALA A 89 -9.55 1.32 1.39
C ALA A 89 -10.02 2.32 2.45
N CYS A 90 -9.43 3.52 2.51
CA CYS A 90 -9.87 4.60 3.40
C CYS A 90 -11.27 5.10 3.04
N GLN A 91 -11.58 5.21 1.73
CA GLN A 91 -12.92 5.56 1.26
C GLN A 91 -13.96 4.53 1.70
N ALA A 92 -13.66 3.24 1.51
CA ALA A 92 -14.54 2.16 1.94
C ALA A 92 -14.77 2.19 3.46
N ALA A 93 -13.73 2.54 4.23
CA ALA A 93 -13.86 2.71 5.68
C ALA A 93 -14.80 3.87 6.03
N LEU A 94 -14.63 5.03 5.39
CA LEU A 94 -15.48 6.21 5.63
C LEU A 94 -16.95 5.93 5.27
N ASP A 95 -17.18 5.32 4.10
CA ASP A 95 -18.53 4.98 3.62
C ASP A 95 -19.25 4.01 4.57
N TYR A 96 -18.48 3.13 5.21
CA TYR A 96 -18.99 2.20 6.20
C TYR A 96 -19.27 2.85 7.55
N LEU A 97 -18.38 3.76 7.98
CA LEU A 97 -18.46 4.41 9.29
C LEU A 97 -19.61 5.40 9.40
N ILE A 98 -19.89 6.16 8.34
CA ILE A 98 -20.94 7.19 8.36
C ILE A 98 -22.31 6.62 8.75
N PRO A 99 -22.87 5.59 8.07
CA PRO A 99 -24.14 4.98 8.50
C PRO A 99 -24.02 4.33 9.89
N TYR A 100 -22.92 3.62 10.18
CA TYR A 100 -22.76 2.96 11.46
C TYR A 100 -22.86 3.92 12.66
N VAL A 101 -22.17 5.07 12.64
CA VAL A 101 -22.20 6.02 13.75
C VAL A 101 -23.54 6.74 13.91
N ASN A 102 -24.33 6.81 12.83
CA ASN A 102 -25.67 7.38 12.84
C ASN A 102 -26.77 6.42 13.31
N GLU A 103 -26.55 5.11 13.10
CA GLU A 103 -27.49 4.05 13.47
C GLU A 103 -27.19 3.46 14.87
N ARG A 104 -25.91 3.44 15.26
CA ARG A 104 -25.51 2.88 16.55
C ARG A 104 -25.92 3.79 17.68
N GLU A 105 -26.80 3.31 18.53
CA GLU A 105 -27.18 4.02 19.77
C GLU A 105 -26.36 3.57 20.97
N ALA A 106 -25.97 4.54 21.79
CA ALA A 106 -25.39 4.33 23.10
C ALA A 106 -25.76 5.50 24.03
N PHE A 107 -26.13 5.17 25.27
CA PHE A 107 -26.59 6.17 26.24
C PHE A 107 -27.81 6.97 25.80
N GLY A 108 -28.71 6.33 25.03
CA GLY A 108 -30.00 6.87 24.63
C GLY A 108 -30.01 7.74 23.37
N GLU A 109 -28.91 7.81 22.63
CA GLU A 109 -28.81 8.59 21.38
C GLU A 109 -27.80 7.96 20.40
N PRO A 110 -27.87 8.29 19.08
CA PRO A 110 -26.84 7.91 18.12
C PRO A 110 -25.47 8.40 18.57
N ILE A 111 -24.44 7.55 18.36
CA ILE A 111 -23.08 7.91 18.77
C ILE A 111 -22.50 9.08 17.98
N SER A 112 -23.02 9.35 16.77
CA SER A 112 -22.67 10.54 15.96
C SER A 112 -22.96 11.87 16.65
N HIS A 113 -23.90 11.91 17.63
CA HIS A 113 -24.19 13.11 18.42
C HIS A 113 -23.06 13.48 19.40
N ARG A 114 -22.11 12.56 19.63
CA ARG A 114 -20.91 12.85 20.43
C ARG A 114 -19.91 13.63 19.61
N GLN A 115 -19.52 14.82 20.06
CA GLN A 115 -18.60 15.70 19.35
C GLN A 115 -17.28 14.99 18.98
N SER A 116 -16.75 14.15 19.88
CA SER A 116 -15.52 13.38 19.60
C SER A 116 -15.68 12.40 18.45
N VAL A 117 -16.84 11.75 18.32
CA VAL A 117 -17.17 10.84 17.19
C VAL A 117 -17.32 11.64 15.91
N ALA A 118 -18.10 12.73 15.94
CA ALA A 118 -18.33 13.59 14.76
C ALA A 118 -17.00 14.16 14.22
N PHE A 119 -16.12 14.64 15.09
CA PHE A 119 -14.82 15.16 14.69
C PHE A 119 -13.89 14.07 14.15
N MET A 120 -13.92 12.87 14.71
CA MET A 120 -13.11 11.76 14.21
C MET A 120 -13.53 11.37 12.79
N VAL A 121 -14.82 11.29 12.50
CA VAL A 121 -15.33 11.03 11.15
C VAL A 121 -14.96 12.16 10.19
N ALA A 122 -15.12 13.42 10.61
CA ALA A 122 -14.75 14.59 9.80
C ALA A 122 -13.24 14.58 9.48
N ASN A 123 -12.38 14.28 10.44
CA ASN A 123 -10.94 14.19 10.25
C ASN A 123 -10.56 13.09 9.26
N ILE A 124 -11.21 11.90 9.33
CA ILE A 124 -11.00 10.84 8.33
C ILE A 124 -11.29 11.38 6.91
N GLY A 125 -12.40 12.09 6.72
CA GLY A 125 -12.75 12.69 5.42
C GLY A 125 -11.71 13.70 4.93
N ILE A 126 -11.27 14.61 5.79
CA ILE A 126 -10.28 15.65 5.48
C ILE A 126 -8.94 15.02 5.08
N GLU A 127 -8.44 14.07 5.88
CA GLU A 127 -7.15 13.44 5.62
C GLU A 127 -7.19 12.58 4.36
N MET A 128 -8.28 11.86 4.12
CA MET A 128 -8.46 11.08 2.90
C MET A 128 -8.47 11.97 1.65
N GLU A 129 -9.16 13.11 1.65
CA GLU A 129 -9.13 14.05 0.54
C GLU A 129 -7.75 14.67 0.34
N SER A 130 -7.03 14.95 1.42
CA SER A 130 -5.64 15.41 1.35
C SER A 130 -4.72 14.39 0.66
N MET A 131 -4.83 13.10 1.03
CA MET A 131 -4.11 12.00 0.39
C MET A 131 -4.46 11.91 -1.11
N ARG A 132 -5.74 12.02 -1.46
CA ARG A 132 -6.26 11.95 -2.83
C ARG A 132 -5.69 13.07 -3.71
N LEU A 133 -5.77 14.32 -3.23
CA LEU A 133 -5.29 15.49 -3.98
C LEU A 133 -3.78 15.45 -4.20
N MET A 134 -3.01 15.01 -3.20
CA MET A 134 -1.57 14.87 -3.36
C MET A 134 -1.19 13.76 -4.35
N THR A 135 -1.90 12.64 -4.31
CA THR A 135 -1.70 11.53 -5.26
C THR A 135 -2.07 11.97 -6.68
N TRP A 136 -3.20 12.64 -6.86
CA TRP A 136 -3.61 13.16 -8.17
C TRP A 136 -2.63 14.19 -8.74
N ARG A 137 -2.10 15.07 -7.88
CA ARG A 137 -1.07 16.04 -8.31
C ARG A 137 0.17 15.32 -8.87
N ALA A 138 0.68 14.31 -8.16
CA ALA A 138 1.84 13.57 -8.62
C ALA A 138 1.56 12.79 -9.92
N THR A 139 0.40 12.13 -10.00
CA THR A 139 -0.04 11.40 -11.19
C THR A 139 -0.21 12.32 -12.39
N ALA A 140 -0.82 13.50 -12.22
CA ALA A 140 -0.99 14.47 -13.30
C ALA A 140 0.37 14.98 -13.83
N LEU A 141 1.36 15.19 -12.98
CA LEU A 141 2.72 15.55 -13.41
C LEU A 141 3.37 14.41 -14.20
N ALA A 142 3.21 13.17 -13.77
CA ALA A 142 3.71 12.00 -14.50
C ALA A 142 3.07 11.90 -15.89
N GLU A 143 1.75 12.06 -15.98
CA GLU A 143 1.01 12.02 -17.24
C GLU A 143 1.44 13.13 -18.21
N MET A 144 1.78 14.32 -17.68
CA MET A 144 2.30 15.44 -18.47
C MET A 144 3.79 15.26 -18.86
N GLY A 145 4.44 14.17 -18.50
CA GLY A 145 5.88 13.97 -18.72
C GLY A 145 6.78 14.92 -17.92
N LYS A 146 6.27 15.52 -16.84
CA LYS A 146 7.03 16.43 -15.97
C LYS A 146 7.68 15.66 -14.82
N PRO A 147 8.75 16.21 -14.18
CA PRO A 147 9.31 15.63 -12.96
C PRO A 147 8.25 15.50 -11.87
N PHE A 148 8.11 14.31 -11.28
CA PHE A 148 7.07 14.00 -10.30
C PHE A 148 7.60 13.25 -9.05
N HIS A 149 8.89 12.95 -9.00
CA HIS A 149 9.51 12.21 -7.90
C HIS A 149 9.24 12.84 -6.52
N ARG A 150 9.43 14.17 -6.40
CA ARG A 150 9.19 14.89 -5.14
C ARG A 150 7.73 14.79 -4.70
N GLU A 151 6.80 15.00 -5.61
CA GLU A 151 5.37 14.94 -5.34
C GLU A 151 4.90 13.54 -4.98
N THR A 152 5.48 12.51 -5.63
CA THR A 152 5.24 11.10 -5.29
C THR A 152 5.73 10.80 -3.88
N TYR A 153 6.95 11.22 -3.53
CA TYR A 153 7.48 11.03 -2.19
C TYR A 153 6.58 11.66 -1.12
N LEU A 154 6.16 12.92 -1.32
CA LEU A 154 5.27 13.61 -0.39
C LEU A 154 3.90 12.92 -0.27
N ALA A 155 3.30 12.49 -1.38
CA ALA A 155 2.05 11.74 -1.38
C ALA A 155 2.20 10.41 -0.62
N HIS A 156 3.29 9.68 -0.87
CA HIS A 156 3.54 8.40 -0.21
C HIS A 156 3.73 8.55 1.31
N VAL A 157 4.50 9.54 1.75
CA VAL A 157 4.71 9.81 3.19
C VAL A 157 3.38 10.17 3.87
N LEU A 158 2.58 11.04 3.26
CA LEU A 158 1.26 11.40 3.79
C LEU A 158 0.33 10.17 3.84
N CYS A 159 0.27 9.39 2.76
CA CYS A 159 -0.58 8.20 2.71
C CYS A 159 -0.15 7.14 3.74
N ALA A 160 1.15 6.94 3.96
CA ALA A 160 1.65 5.98 4.94
C ALA A 160 1.25 6.34 6.38
N ASP A 161 1.28 7.64 6.71
CA ASP A 161 0.89 8.16 8.02
C ASP A 161 -0.65 8.13 8.19
N LYS A 162 -1.38 8.76 7.26
CA LYS A 162 -2.81 8.98 7.40
C LYS A 162 -3.65 7.73 7.17
N ALA A 163 -3.23 6.83 6.29
CA ALA A 163 -3.92 5.54 6.15
C ALA A 163 -3.89 4.72 7.44
N MET A 164 -2.77 4.76 8.18
CA MET A 164 -2.69 4.11 9.49
C MET A 164 -3.60 4.77 10.53
N GLU A 165 -3.63 6.10 10.57
CA GLU A 165 -4.50 6.87 11.46
C GLU A 165 -5.99 6.56 11.17
N ILE A 166 -6.39 6.59 9.90
CA ILE A 166 -7.75 6.26 9.45
C ILE A 166 -8.13 4.83 9.84
N GLY A 167 -7.25 3.86 9.60
CA GLY A 167 -7.47 2.47 10.01
C GLY A 167 -7.67 2.32 11.51
N THR A 168 -6.87 3.03 12.31
CA THR A 168 -6.99 3.05 13.79
C THR A 168 -8.31 3.66 14.23
N ASN A 169 -8.68 4.80 13.64
CA ASN A 169 -9.93 5.50 13.94
C ASN A 169 -11.15 4.69 13.53
N ALA A 170 -11.08 3.92 12.45
CA ALA A 170 -12.15 3.01 12.03
C ALA A 170 -12.43 1.94 13.10
N VAL A 171 -11.39 1.31 13.64
CA VAL A 171 -11.54 0.35 14.75
C VAL A 171 -12.11 1.05 15.98
N GLN A 172 -11.59 2.23 16.34
CA GLN A 172 -12.03 2.99 17.50
C GLN A 172 -13.51 3.39 17.42
N LEU A 173 -13.98 3.82 16.25
CA LEU A 173 -15.38 4.25 16.03
C LEU A 173 -16.38 3.10 16.15
N LEU A 174 -15.97 1.87 15.83
CA LEU A 174 -16.79 0.68 16.03
C LEU A 174 -16.74 0.15 17.48
N GLY A 175 -15.81 0.63 18.31
CA GLY A 175 -15.60 0.14 19.67
C GLY A 175 -15.27 -1.36 19.69
N GLY A 176 -15.95 -2.14 20.52
CA GLY A 176 -15.74 -3.60 20.61
C GLY A 176 -15.94 -4.34 19.29
N HIS A 177 -16.86 -3.89 18.44
CA HIS A 177 -17.12 -4.47 17.13
C HIS A 177 -15.93 -4.27 16.17
N GLY A 178 -15.11 -3.24 16.34
CA GLY A 178 -13.93 -2.99 15.53
C GLY A 178 -12.85 -4.07 15.61
N PHE A 179 -12.87 -4.89 16.67
CA PHE A 179 -11.93 -6.00 16.86
C PHE A 179 -12.45 -7.34 16.34
N THR A 180 -13.71 -7.41 15.94
CA THR A 180 -14.34 -8.66 15.48
C THR A 180 -14.32 -8.75 13.96
N LYS A 181 -14.35 -10.00 13.43
CA LYS A 181 -14.40 -10.23 11.98
C LYS A 181 -15.78 -10.03 11.36
N GLU A 182 -16.79 -9.72 12.18
CA GLU A 182 -18.13 -9.37 11.71
C GLU A 182 -18.16 -8.04 10.95
N HIS A 183 -17.20 -7.17 11.26
CA HIS A 183 -17.02 -5.86 10.63
C HIS A 183 -15.68 -5.77 9.91
N PRO A 184 -15.59 -5.05 8.78
CA PRO A 184 -14.36 -5.01 7.98
C PRO A 184 -13.25 -4.11 8.56
N ALA A 185 -13.53 -3.36 9.64
CA ALA A 185 -12.61 -2.37 10.22
C ALA A 185 -11.27 -2.99 10.66
N GLU A 186 -11.29 -4.18 11.28
CA GLU A 186 -10.08 -4.88 11.70
C GLU A 186 -9.16 -5.23 10.53
N ARG A 187 -9.76 -5.55 9.36
CA ARG A 187 -9.02 -5.85 8.14
C ARG A 187 -8.40 -4.58 7.55
N TRP A 188 -9.17 -3.49 7.42
CA TRP A 188 -8.65 -2.21 6.94
C TRP A 188 -7.50 -1.71 7.81
N TYR A 189 -7.64 -1.78 9.14
CA TYR A 189 -6.56 -1.44 10.08
C TYR A 189 -5.27 -2.21 9.78
N ARG A 190 -5.36 -3.52 9.59
CA ARG A 190 -4.21 -4.38 9.34
C ARG A 190 -3.58 -4.13 7.97
N ASP A 191 -4.42 -3.97 6.94
CA ASP A 191 -3.97 -3.86 5.55
C ASP A 191 -3.38 -2.46 5.26
N LEU A 192 -3.98 -1.40 5.76
CA LEU A 192 -3.48 -0.04 5.60
C LEU A 192 -2.09 0.18 6.23
N ARG A 193 -1.76 -0.56 7.28
CA ARG A 193 -0.44 -0.49 7.90
C ARG A 193 0.70 -0.95 6.98
N VAL A 194 0.40 -1.83 6.04
CA VAL A 194 1.42 -2.39 5.14
C VAL A 194 1.97 -1.34 4.16
N LEU A 195 1.19 -0.29 3.85
CA LEU A 195 1.61 0.76 2.92
C LEU A 195 3.01 1.33 3.24
N ALA A 196 3.32 1.55 4.51
CA ALA A 196 4.61 2.06 4.96
C ALA A 196 5.79 1.09 4.71
N CYS A 197 5.52 -0.18 4.39
CA CYS A 197 6.52 -1.24 4.28
C CYS A 197 6.75 -1.72 2.84
N VAL A 198 5.88 -1.37 1.88
CA VAL A 198 5.79 -2.10 0.59
C VAL A 198 6.96 -1.88 -0.33
N ASN A 199 7.58 -0.73 -0.34
CA ASN A 199 8.61 -0.40 -1.34
C ASN A 199 10.04 -0.66 -0.90
N SER A 200 10.26 -1.13 0.31
CA SER A 200 11.62 -1.30 0.85
C SER A 200 12.50 -2.30 0.09
N GLY A 201 11.91 -3.25 -0.64
CA GLY A 201 12.65 -4.25 -1.43
C GLY A 201 13.10 -3.80 -2.81
N LEU A 202 12.69 -2.62 -3.27
CA LEU A 202 13.03 -2.07 -4.59
C LEU A 202 14.08 -0.93 -4.51
N HIS A 203 14.52 -0.56 -3.32
CA HIS A 203 15.60 0.40 -3.13
C HIS A 203 16.95 -0.32 -3.19
N LEU A 204 17.80 0.06 -4.16
CA LEU A 204 19.11 -0.54 -4.46
C LEU A 204 20.26 0.39 -4.10
#